data_ee7822abec12932114e301e03466de6f
#
_entry.id   ee7822abec12932114e301e03466de6f
#
_cell.length_a   1.000
_cell.length_b   1.000
_cell.length_c   1.000
_cell.angle_alpha   90.00
_cell.angle_beta   90.00
_cell.angle_gamma   90.00
#
_symmetry.space_group_name_H-M   'P 1'
#
loop_
_entity.id
_entity.type
_entity.pdbx_description
1 polymer ?
#
loop_
_entity_poly.entity_id
_entity_poly.type
_entity_poly.pdbx_seq_one_letter_code
_entity_poly.pdbx_strand_id
1 'polypeptide(L)'
;MVKIDNMKELKQFIDEMKNTSSLNEKKKIIEKYKDNEFVMKAVRYTYDPYKKYNVTSKNCKKLSHIIDEHCGFVDLFELLDDLDNRTYTGHDAIAMVNGFVYQSPGYEDVIFGIIDRNIEIRANASVFNKIIPGLVPTFDVALATKYESRFCDFDNEEWYASRKLDGVRCIVRKEGDTIKAFSRAGNEFTTLQKVLNDVSMMPGDFVLDGEICMMDENGNEDFQGIMKQIKKKNHTIDNPKFVIFDYLSLKEFDNKTSQMILSERLNELKGEIPHDGYYDYLTLLPQQLVNSEEELLEMTAEAETNGYEGVMLRKNVGYEGKRSKNLLKCKKFHDAEYKVVGATNGDIRIIEDGKEKTINCLSMITINHKGTQVGVGSGFNFDQRKEFGKDHSKILGKTITVQYFEESKNQSGEYSLRFPVIKHIFENGRNV
;
A
#
# COMPACT_ATOMS: atom_id res chain seq x y z
N MET A 1 31.24 -5.82 -24.79
CA MET A 1 32.14 -5.21 -23.77
C MET A 1 31.40 -4.20 -22.87
N VAL A 2 30.63 -3.26 -23.39
CA VAL A 2 29.91 -2.24 -22.60
C VAL A 2 28.92 -2.85 -21.58
N LYS A 3 28.32 -4.03 -21.83
CA LYS A 3 27.36 -4.70 -20.96
C LYS A 3 27.92 -5.18 -19.62
N ILE A 4 29.15 -5.73 -19.62
CA ILE A 4 29.73 -6.38 -18.43
C ILE A 4 30.18 -5.33 -17.41
N ASP A 5 30.77 -4.22 -17.88
CA ASP A 5 31.21 -3.16 -16.98
C ASP A 5 30.06 -2.47 -16.25
N ASN A 6 28.95 -2.19 -16.93
CA ASN A 6 27.77 -1.58 -16.34
C ASN A 6 27.11 -2.47 -15.26
N MET A 7 26.98 -3.77 -15.51
CA MET A 7 26.46 -4.71 -14.52
C MET A 7 27.39 -4.87 -13.32
N LYS A 8 28.70 -4.79 -13.53
CA LYS A 8 29.69 -4.81 -12.45
C LYS A 8 29.58 -3.59 -11.55
N GLU A 9 29.45 -2.39 -12.13
CA GLU A 9 29.26 -1.15 -11.35
C GLU A 9 27.94 -1.15 -10.58
N LEU A 10 26.86 -1.64 -11.19
CA LEU A 10 25.57 -1.80 -10.53
C LEU A 10 25.68 -2.77 -9.36
N LYS A 11 26.32 -3.92 -9.52
CA LYS A 11 26.56 -4.87 -8.45
C LYS A 11 27.37 -4.26 -7.32
N GLN A 12 28.45 -3.56 -7.65
CA GLN A 12 29.28 -2.87 -6.67
C GLN A 12 28.49 -1.82 -5.88
N PHE A 13 27.65 -1.01 -6.56
CA PHE A 13 26.75 -0.07 -5.90
C PHE A 13 25.81 -0.77 -4.92
N ILE A 14 25.18 -1.86 -5.35
CA ILE A 14 24.27 -2.64 -4.49
C ILE A 14 24.99 -3.21 -3.28
N ASP A 15 26.18 -3.76 -3.47
CA ASP A 15 27.01 -4.34 -2.41
C ASP A 15 27.46 -3.27 -1.40
N GLU A 16 27.92 -2.10 -1.87
CA GLU A 16 28.25 -0.96 -1.00
C GLU A 16 27.01 -0.51 -0.18
N MET A 17 25.85 -0.42 -0.80
CA MET A 17 24.60 -0.04 -0.14
C MET A 17 24.12 -1.09 0.89
N LYS A 18 24.33 -2.38 0.62
CA LYS A 18 24.00 -3.48 1.55
C LYS A 18 24.93 -3.50 2.77
N ASN A 19 26.18 -3.11 2.60
CA ASN A 19 27.20 -3.17 3.64
C ASN A 19 27.06 -2.11 4.74
N THR A 20 26.14 -1.14 4.60
CA THR A 20 25.89 -0.13 5.62
C THR A 20 24.42 -0.02 6.00
N SER A 21 24.18 0.19 7.30
CA SER A 21 22.85 0.54 7.83
C SER A 21 22.68 2.06 8.02
N SER A 22 23.80 2.81 7.98
CA SER A 22 23.80 4.26 8.19
C SER A 22 23.16 4.99 7.02
N LEU A 23 22.11 5.76 7.29
CA LEU A 23 21.46 6.59 6.26
C LEU A 23 22.43 7.63 5.66
N ASN A 24 23.34 8.18 6.47
CA ASN A 24 24.30 9.17 6.01
C ASN A 24 25.35 8.56 5.09
N GLU A 25 25.81 7.35 5.37
CA GLU A 25 26.72 6.63 4.48
C GLU A 25 26.03 6.24 3.18
N LYS A 26 24.80 5.77 3.24
CA LYS A 26 24.02 5.50 2.01
C LYS A 26 23.87 6.73 1.13
N LYS A 27 23.63 7.91 1.73
CA LYS A 27 23.60 9.16 0.96
C LYS A 27 24.92 9.44 0.26
N LYS A 28 26.05 9.22 0.92
CA LYS A 28 27.39 9.37 0.30
C LYS A 28 27.61 8.39 -0.85
N ILE A 29 27.15 7.14 -0.70
CA ILE A 29 27.22 6.15 -1.77
C ILE A 29 26.37 6.59 -2.96
N ILE A 30 25.12 7.03 -2.74
CA ILE A 30 24.26 7.54 -3.81
C ILE A 30 24.91 8.74 -4.50
N GLU A 31 25.49 9.69 -3.73
CA GLU A 31 26.20 10.84 -4.27
C GLU A 31 27.42 10.43 -5.14
N LYS A 32 28.15 9.38 -4.74
CA LYS A 32 29.26 8.81 -5.50
C LYS A 32 28.83 8.27 -6.87
N TYR A 33 27.62 7.66 -6.94
CA TYR A 33 27.12 7.02 -8.16
C TYR A 33 26.08 7.85 -8.93
N LYS A 34 25.75 9.08 -8.48
CA LYS A 34 24.66 9.89 -9.04
C LYS A 34 24.79 10.17 -10.55
N ASP A 35 26.03 10.28 -11.03
CA ASP A 35 26.34 10.56 -12.43
C ASP A 35 26.50 9.28 -13.27
N ASN A 36 26.34 8.10 -12.67
CA ASN A 36 26.33 6.84 -13.38
C ASN A 36 24.90 6.56 -13.88
N GLU A 37 24.66 6.86 -15.16
CA GLU A 37 23.33 6.73 -15.78
C GLU A 37 22.76 5.31 -15.69
N PHE A 38 23.60 4.27 -15.86
CA PHE A 38 23.14 2.89 -15.81
C PHE A 38 22.67 2.50 -14.41
N VAL A 39 23.44 2.83 -13.38
CA VAL A 39 23.10 2.56 -11.98
C VAL A 39 21.83 3.31 -11.58
N MET A 40 21.73 4.60 -11.92
CA MET A 40 20.54 5.41 -11.59
C MET A 40 19.30 4.97 -12.37
N LYS A 41 19.45 4.54 -13.63
CA LYS A 41 18.37 3.94 -14.40
C LYS A 41 17.89 2.63 -13.76
N ALA A 42 18.79 1.77 -13.28
CA ALA A 42 18.43 0.54 -12.58
C ALA A 42 17.69 0.81 -11.27
N VAL A 43 18.10 1.83 -10.50
CA VAL A 43 17.39 2.30 -9.31
C VAL A 43 15.98 2.77 -9.68
N ARG A 44 15.84 3.58 -10.72
CA ARG A 44 14.54 4.04 -11.21
C ARG A 44 13.66 2.85 -11.58
N TYR A 45 14.14 1.92 -12.40
CA TYR A 45 13.38 0.74 -12.83
C TYR A 45 12.98 -0.16 -11.65
N THR A 46 13.80 -0.23 -10.60
CA THR A 46 13.49 -0.99 -9.40
C THR A 46 12.35 -0.36 -8.59
N TYR A 47 12.34 0.97 -8.43
CA TYR A 47 11.46 1.65 -7.49
C TYR A 47 10.31 2.45 -8.14
N ASP A 48 10.28 2.59 -9.48
CA ASP A 48 9.21 3.27 -10.21
C ASP A 48 7.86 2.55 -9.99
N PRO A 49 6.87 3.16 -9.34
CA PRO A 49 5.59 2.51 -9.04
C PRO A 49 4.78 2.14 -10.28
N TYR A 50 5.08 2.74 -11.42
CA TYR A 50 4.35 2.53 -12.67
C TYR A 50 4.88 1.33 -13.47
N LYS A 51 6.11 0.88 -13.24
CA LYS A 51 6.66 -0.29 -13.91
C LYS A 51 6.19 -1.61 -13.32
N LYS A 52 5.79 -2.57 -14.16
CA LYS A 52 5.25 -3.87 -13.77
C LYS A 52 5.82 -4.99 -14.63
N TYR A 53 6.72 -5.78 -14.07
CA TYR A 53 7.37 -6.86 -14.82
C TYR A 53 6.51 -8.13 -14.95
N ASN A 54 5.45 -8.29 -14.14
CA ASN A 54 4.47 -9.39 -14.22
C ASN A 54 5.07 -10.81 -14.10
N VAL A 55 6.31 -10.93 -13.70
CA VAL A 55 7.07 -12.16 -13.42
C VAL A 55 7.78 -11.99 -12.06
N THR A 56 8.13 -13.07 -11.40
CA THR A 56 8.85 -13.04 -10.13
C THR A 56 10.05 -13.97 -10.16
N SER A 57 11.11 -13.64 -9.40
CA SER A 57 12.28 -14.50 -9.24
C SER A 57 11.91 -15.90 -8.78
N LYS A 58 10.91 -16.02 -7.88
CA LYS A 58 10.39 -17.29 -7.40
C LYS A 58 9.88 -18.18 -8.52
N ASN A 59 9.13 -17.62 -9.47
CA ASN A 59 8.59 -18.36 -10.61
C ASN A 59 9.71 -18.74 -11.60
N CYS A 60 10.63 -17.81 -11.87
CA CYS A 60 11.79 -18.09 -12.73
C CYS A 60 12.66 -19.22 -12.18
N LYS A 61 12.99 -19.15 -10.88
CA LYS A 61 13.79 -20.19 -10.20
C LYS A 61 13.07 -21.54 -10.15
N LYS A 62 11.75 -21.54 -9.91
CA LYS A 62 10.93 -22.77 -9.91
C LYS A 62 10.87 -23.44 -11.29
N LEU A 63 10.83 -22.63 -12.33
CA LEU A 63 10.72 -23.07 -13.73
C LEU A 63 12.03 -22.79 -14.49
N SER A 64 13.18 -23.04 -13.87
CA SER A 64 14.51 -22.79 -14.42
C SER A 64 14.82 -23.56 -15.71
N HIS A 65 14.08 -24.64 -15.99
CA HIS A 65 14.18 -25.40 -17.23
C HIS A 65 13.51 -24.70 -18.42
N ILE A 66 12.65 -23.71 -18.16
CA ILE A 66 12.05 -22.85 -19.19
C ILE A 66 13.04 -21.69 -19.44
N ILE A 67 13.80 -21.80 -20.50
CA ILE A 67 14.89 -20.89 -20.82
C ILE A 67 14.96 -20.67 -22.35
N ASP A 68 15.14 -19.42 -22.76
CA ASP A 68 15.58 -19.06 -24.11
C ASP A 68 17.04 -18.61 -24.07
N GLU A 69 17.95 -19.52 -24.39
CA GLU A 69 19.41 -19.25 -24.37
C GLU A 69 19.81 -18.18 -25.39
N HIS A 70 18.96 -17.86 -26.34
CA HIS A 70 19.19 -16.88 -27.41
C HIS A 70 18.26 -15.67 -27.31
N CYS A 71 17.85 -15.30 -26.10
CA CYS A 71 16.86 -14.24 -25.86
C CYS A 71 17.15 -12.87 -26.50
N GLY A 72 18.38 -12.63 -26.97
CA GLY A 72 18.71 -11.53 -27.87
C GLY A 72 18.77 -10.12 -27.32
N PHE A 73 18.50 -9.92 -26.02
CA PHE A 73 18.47 -8.59 -25.40
C PHE A 73 19.84 -7.91 -25.41
N VAL A 74 19.86 -6.65 -25.79
CA VAL A 74 21.09 -5.83 -25.79
C VAL A 74 21.51 -5.46 -24.39
N ASP A 75 20.56 -5.11 -23.52
CA ASP A 75 20.83 -4.81 -22.11
C ASP A 75 19.65 -5.19 -21.20
N LEU A 76 19.86 -5.02 -19.89
CA LEU A 76 18.85 -5.30 -18.88
C LEU A 76 17.56 -4.50 -19.09
N PHE A 77 17.64 -3.25 -19.53
CA PHE A 77 16.48 -2.37 -19.62
C PHE A 77 15.55 -2.72 -20.78
N GLU A 78 16.11 -3.26 -21.87
CA GLU A 78 15.33 -3.78 -22.98
C GLU A 78 14.43 -4.95 -22.51
N LEU A 79 15.02 -5.91 -21.78
CA LEU A 79 14.25 -6.97 -21.15
C LEU A 79 13.15 -6.41 -20.22
N LEU A 80 13.50 -5.46 -19.35
CA LEU A 80 12.55 -4.90 -18.38
C LEU A 80 11.43 -4.09 -19.05
N ASP A 81 11.72 -3.39 -20.14
CA ASP A 81 10.73 -2.64 -20.91
C ASP A 81 9.78 -3.59 -21.64
N ASP A 82 10.27 -4.68 -22.21
CA ASP A 82 9.45 -5.71 -22.84
C ASP A 82 8.54 -6.43 -21.84
N LEU A 83 9.01 -6.69 -20.64
CA LEU A 83 8.19 -7.23 -19.56
C LEU A 83 7.10 -6.24 -19.11
N ASP A 84 7.44 -4.98 -18.96
CA ASP A 84 6.52 -3.90 -18.56
C ASP A 84 5.43 -3.68 -19.63
N ASN A 85 5.82 -3.62 -20.89
CA ASN A 85 4.95 -3.50 -22.06
C ASN A 85 4.16 -4.78 -22.36
N ARG A 86 4.43 -5.90 -21.64
CA ARG A 86 3.81 -7.20 -21.84
C ARG A 86 4.07 -7.82 -23.23
N THR A 87 5.19 -7.50 -23.85
CA THR A 87 5.65 -8.14 -25.07
C THR A 87 5.77 -9.65 -24.84
N TYR A 88 6.29 -10.04 -23.68
CA TYR A 88 6.34 -11.42 -23.22
C TYR A 88 5.47 -11.61 -21.96
N THR A 89 4.74 -12.73 -21.88
CA THR A 89 3.87 -13.06 -20.77
C THR A 89 3.94 -14.54 -20.39
N GLY A 90 3.56 -14.91 -19.17
CA GLY A 90 3.51 -16.31 -18.73
C GLY A 90 4.86 -17.01 -18.84
N HIS A 91 4.89 -18.16 -19.53
CA HIS A 91 6.11 -18.96 -19.72
C HIS A 91 7.14 -18.28 -20.60
N ASP A 92 6.70 -17.51 -21.62
CA ASP A 92 7.60 -16.76 -22.50
C ASP A 92 8.38 -15.71 -21.71
N ALA A 93 7.72 -14.97 -20.81
CA ALA A 93 8.39 -14.03 -19.92
C ALA A 93 9.43 -14.73 -19.02
N ILE A 94 9.09 -15.92 -18.49
CA ILE A 94 10.02 -16.72 -17.68
C ILE A 94 11.21 -17.18 -18.54
N ALA A 95 10.98 -17.64 -19.79
CA ALA A 95 12.04 -18.06 -20.69
C ALA A 95 13.03 -16.94 -21.00
N MET A 96 12.51 -15.73 -21.28
CA MET A 96 13.32 -14.54 -21.56
C MET A 96 14.16 -14.12 -20.35
N VAL A 97 13.55 -14.08 -19.16
CA VAL A 97 14.28 -13.74 -17.93
C VAL A 97 15.38 -14.77 -17.63
N ASN A 98 15.06 -16.06 -17.69
CA ASN A 98 16.04 -17.13 -17.44
C ASN A 98 17.15 -17.12 -18.49
N GLY A 99 16.83 -16.81 -19.77
CA GLY A 99 17.79 -16.65 -20.83
C GLY A 99 18.76 -15.49 -20.59
N PHE A 100 18.24 -14.34 -20.17
CA PHE A 100 19.07 -13.18 -19.83
C PHE A 100 19.97 -13.44 -18.62
N VAL A 101 19.44 -14.13 -17.60
CA VAL A 101 20.21 -14.58 -16.42
C VAL A 101 21.33 -15.54 -16.85
N TYR A 102 21.03 -16.53 -17.68
CA TYR A 102 22.01 -17.48 -18.23
C TYR A 102 23.16 -16.76 -18.97
N GLN A 103 22.82 -15.75 -19.77
CA GLN A 103 23.81 -14.93 -20.50
C GLN A 103 24.57 -13.93 -19.60
N SER A 104 24.16 -13.77 -18.33
CA SER A 104 24.72 -12.81 -17.38
C SER A 104 25.20 -13.49 -16.08
N PRO A 105 26.15 -14.44 -16.15
CA PRO A 105 26.58 -15.21 -14.99
C PRO A 105 27.18 -14.33 -13.90
N GLY A 106 26.78 -14.57 -12.65
CA GLY A 106 27.21 -13.82 -11.48
C GLY A 106 26.42 -12.54 -11.19
N TYR A 107 25.36 -12.25 -11.97
CA TYR A 107 24.46 -11.10 -11.76
C TYR A 107 23.02 -11.51 -11.51
N GLU A 108 22.76 -12.78 -11.24
CA GLU A 108 21.42 -13.34 -11.04
C GLU A 108 20.65 -12.61 -9.94
N ASP A 109 21.31 -12.36 -8.80
CA ASP A 109 20.69 -11.68 -7.65
C ASP A 109 20.34 -10.22 -7.97
N VAL A 110 21.14 -9.55 -8.77
CA VAL A 110 20.88 -8.18 -9.23
C VAL A 110 19.67 -8.15 -10.14
N ILE A 111 19.61 -9.03 -11.15
CA ILE A 111 18.52 -9.11 -12.13
C ILE A 111 17.21 -9.46 -11.40
N PHE A 112 17.22 -10.51 -10.58
CA PHE A 112 16.05 -10.92 -9.81
C PHE A 112 15.61 -9.89 -8.78
N GLY A 113 16.56 -9.20 -8.13
CA GLY A 113 16.25 -8.10 -7.21
C GLY A 113 15.52 -6.94 -7.88
N ILE A 114 15.89 -6.58 -9.11
CA ILE A 114 15.18 -5.54 -9.87
C ILE A 114 13.78 -6.01 -10.29
N ILE A 115 13.65 -7.23 -10.78
CA ILE A 115 12.37 -7.83 -11.17
C ILE A 115 11.41 -7.92 -9.98
N ASP A 116 11.90 -8.34 -8.81
CA ASP A 116 11.12 -8.40 -7.56
C ASP A 116 10.94 -7.02 -6.92
N ARG A 117 11.52 -5.97 -7.51
CA ARG A 117 11.50 -4.59 -7.02
C ARG A 117 12.10 -4.45 -5.62
N ASN A 118 13.07 -5.28 -5.31
CA ASN A 118 13.77 -5.31 -4.04
C ASN A 118 15.22 -5.75 -4.21
N ILE A 119 16.11 -4.81 -4.37
CA ILE A 119 17.57 -5.04 -4.40
C ILE A 119 18.22 -5.04 -3.01
N GLU A 120 17.41 -5.12 -1.94
CA GLU A 120 17.81 -5.31 -0.54
C GLU A 120 18.75 -4.26 0.04
N ILE A 121 18.73 -3.05 -0.49
CA ILE A 121 19.62 -1.95 -0.08
C ILE A 121 19.06 -1.10 1.06
N ARG A 122 17.87 -1.38 1.57
CA ARG A 122 17.18 -0.60 2.63
C ARG A 122 17.18 0.91 2.35
N ALA A 123 16.99 1.28 1.11
CA ALA A 123 16.71 2.62 0.66
C ALA A 123 15.47 2.54 -0.24
N ASN A 124 14.66 3.57 -0.22
CA ASN A 124 13.46 3.69 -1.05
C ASN A 124 13.54 4.95 -1.92
N ALA A 125 12.55 5.14 -2.80
CA ALA A 125 12.46 6.31 -3.67
C ALA A 125 12.72 7.65 -2.94
N SER A 126 12.21 7.80 -1.70
CA SER A 126 12.40 9.03 -0.93
C SER A 126 13.87 9.32 -0.58
N VAL A 127 14.68 8.27 -0.34
CA VAL A 127 16.12 8.46 -0.05
C VAL A 127 16.85 8.94 -1.29
N PHE A 128 16.56 8.34 -2.44
CA PHE A 128 17.15 8.73 -3.72
C PHE A 128 16.73 10.12 -4.16
N ASN A 129 15.43 10.43 -4.08
CA ASN A 129 14.89 11.72 -4.50
C ASN A 129 15.35 12.91 -3.62
N LYS A 130 15.87 12.65 -2.40
CA LYS A 130 16.52 13.69 -1.59
C LYS A 130 17.87 14.13 -2.15
N ILE A 131 18.54 13.27 -2.90
CA ILE A 131 19.88 13.52 -3.47
C ILE A 131 19.75 13.90 -4.94
N ILE A 132 18.90 13.18 -5.66
CA ILE A 132 18.62 13.38 -7.09
C ILE A 132 17.10 13.62 -7.23
N PRO A 133 16.66 14.87 -7.13
CA PRO A 133 15.22 15.19 -7.20
C PRO A 133 14.57 14.64 -8.47
N GLY A 134 13.48 13.88 -8.31
CA GLY A 134 12.73 13.32 -9.44
C GLY A 134 13.35 12.08 -10.10
N LEU A 135 14.41 11.49 -9.56
CA LEU A 135 15.01 10.27 -10.11
C LEU A 135 13.98 9.13 -10.20
N VAL A 136 13.25 8.92 -9.12
CA VAL A 136 12.21 7.89 -9.05
C VAL A 136 10.84 8.58 -9.00
N PRO A 137 9.94 8.31 -9.95
CA PRO A 137 8.57 8.79 -9.85
C PRO A 137 7.91 8.31 -8.55
N THR A 138 7.13 9.18 -7.91
CA THR A 138 6.34 8.82 -6.74
C THR A 138 4.90 9.27 -6.92
N PHE A 139 3.98 8.42 -6.47
CA PHE A 139 2.57 8.74 -6.39
C PHE A 139 2.23 8.91 -4.91
N ASP A 140 2.33 10.16 -4.43
CA ASP A 140 2.18 10.48 -3.02
C ASP A 140 0.84 11.15 -2.78
N VAL A 141 0.08 10.61 -1.85
CA VAL A 141 -1.23 11.09 -1.41
C VAL A 141 -1.25 11.32 0.10
N ALA A 142 -2.19 12.13 0.58
CA ALA A 142 -2.40 12.31 2.00
C ALA A 142 -2.73 10.97 2.69
N LEU A 143 -2.02 10.66 3.77
CA LEU A 143 -2.16 9.43 4.53
C LEU A 143 -2.42 9.72 6.01
N ALA A 144 -3.41 9.03 6.58
CA ALA A 144 -3.79 9.20 7.97
C ALA A 144 -2.82 8.55 8.95
N THR A 145 -2.59 9.25 10.07
CA THR A 145 -2.00 8.71 11.29
C THR A 145 -3.12 8.19 12.21
N LYS A 146 -2.82 7.26 13.12
CA LYS A 146 -3.77 6.87 14.16
C LYS A 146 -4.04 8.07 15.09
N TYR A 147 -5.30 8.28 15.44
CA TYR A 147 -5.69 9.31 16.40
C TYR A 147 -5.00 9.09 17.76
N GLU A 148 -4.50 10.18 18.33
CA GLU A 148 -4.08 10.33 19.71
C GLU A 148 -4.48 11.75 20.13
N SER A 149 -5.11 11.92 21.32
CA SER A 149 -5.65 13.22 21.77
C SER A 149 -4.62 14.35 21.72
N ARG A 150 -3.36 14.05 22.02
CA ARG A 150 -2.24 15.01 21.96
C ARG A 150 -1.94 15.59 20.56
N PHE A 151 -2.59 15.12 19.50
CA PHE A 151 -2.40 15.64 18.15
C PHE A 151 -3.42 16.72 17.78
N CYS A 152 -4.45 16.92 18.59
CA CYS A 152 -5.53 17.86 18.32
C CYS A 152 -5.60 18.90 19.44
N ASP A 153 -5.70 20.14 19.04
CA ASP A 153 -5.99 21.29 19.90
C ASP A 153 -7.30 21.91 19.41
N PHE A 154 -8.41 21.38 19.91
CA PHE A 154 -9.75 21.81 19.48
C PHE A 154 -10.09 23.26 19.87
N ASP A 155 -9.37 23.83 20.84
CA ASP A 155 -9.58 25.20 21.27
C ASP A 155 -8.97 26.23 20.29
N ASN A 156 -7.87 25.86 19.63
CA ASN A 156 -7.10 26.78 18.76
C ASN A 156 -7.03 26.33 17.30
N GLU A 157 -7.54 25.16 16.95
CA GLU A 157 -7.44 24.58 15.63
C GLU A 157 -8.81 24.07 15.16
N GLU A 158 -9.10 24.29 13.89
CA GLU A 158 -10.32 23.74 13.27
C GLU A 158 -10.08 22.34 12.76
N TRP A 159 -10.96 21.42 13.16
CA TRP A 159 -10.93 20.03 12.74
C TRP A 159 -12.27 19.60 12.13
N TYR A 160 -12.21 18.93 10.98
CA TYR A 160 -13.38 18.40 10.28
C TYR A 160 -13.42 16.88 10.41
N ALA A 161 -14.53 16.35 10.86
CA ALA A 161 -14.77 14.91 10.92
C ALA A 161 -15.67 14.44 9.79
N SER A 162 -15.43 13.24 9.34
CA SER A 162 -16.29 12.49 8.43
C SER A 162 -16.29 11.02 8.79
N ARG A 163 -17.29 10.27 8.38
CA ARG A 163 -17.22 8.83 8.52
C ARG A 163 -16.04 8.27 7.74
N LYS A 164 -15.43 7.22 8.23
CA LYS A 164 -14.41 6.49 7.51
C LYS A 164 -15.05 5.47 6.60
N LEU A 165 -14.93 5.67 5.30
CA LEU A 165 -15.47 4.78 4.28
C LEU A 165 -14.70 3.45 4.27
N ASP A 166 -15.40 2.36 4.02
CA ASP A 166 -14.83 1.03 3.82
C ASP A 166 -14.87 0.65 2.34
N GLY A 167 -13.97 1.25 1.58
CA GLY A 167 -13.87 1.11 0.14
C GLY A 167 -12.44 0.99 -0.35
N VAL A 168 -12.21 1.42 -1.58
CA VAL A 168 -10.89 1.46 -2.21
C VAL A 168 -10.54 2.90 -2.55
N ARG A 169 -9.47 3.43 -1.92
CA ARG A 169 -8.96 4.77 -2.23
C ARG A 169 -8.77 4.94 -3.73
N CYS A 170 -9.33 6.01 -4.25
CA CYS A 170 -9.24 6.37 -5.66
C CYS A 170 -8.86 7.83 -5.82
N ILE A 171 -7.90 8.09 -6.68
CA ILE A 171 -7.50 9.41 -7.13
C ILE A 171 -7.91 9.52 -8.60
N VAL A 172 -8.78 10.44 -8.94
CA VAL A 172 -9.13 10.71 -10.33
C VAL A 172 -8.45 11.99 -10.79
N ARG A 173 -7.60 11.89 -11.82
CA ARG A 173 -6.92 13.02 -12.45
C ARG A 173 -7.58 13.31 -13.79
N LYS A 174 -7.99 14.55 -13.99
CA LYS A 174 -8.49 15.09 -15.25
C LYS A 174 -7.52 16.17 -15.77
N GLU A 175 -7.05 15.99 -16.98
CA GLU A 175 -6.17 16.93 -17.69
C GLU A 175 -6.60 16.96 -19.17
N GLY A 176 -7.29 18.04 -19.56
CA GLY A 176 -7.99 18.12 -20.83
C GLY A 176 -8.99 16.96 -21.00
N ASP A 177 -8.87 16.25 -22.12
CA ASP A 177 -9.71 15.08 -22.42
C ASP A 177 -9.19 13.77 -21.77
N THR A 178 -8.01 13.83 -21.12
CA THR A 178 -7.44 12.66 -20.47
C THR A 178 -7.94 12.56 -19.03
N ILE A 179 -8.70 11.50 -18.74
CA ILE A 179 -9.24 11.24 -17.41
C ILE A 179 -8.81 9.85 -16.98
N LYS A 180 -8.14 9.76 -15.84
CA LYS A 180 -7.62 8.48 -15.32
C LYS A 180 -7.86 8.35 -13.82
N ALA A 181 -8.18 7.14 -13.40
CA ALA A 181 -8.36 6.78 -12.01
C ALA A 181 -7.19 5.94 -11.50
N PHE A 182 -6.68 6.25 -10.32
CA PHE A 182 -5.52 5.61 -9.72
C PHE A 182 -5.80 5.13 -8.30
N SER A 183 -5.19 4.01 -7.93
CA SER A 183 -5.13 3.59 -6.54
C SER A 183 -4.21 4.49 -5.72
N ARG A 184 -4.24 4.35 -4.40
CA ARG A 184 -3.31 5.01 -3.47
C ARG A 184 -1.82 4.83 -3.82
N ALA A 185 -1.46 3.76 -4.51
CA ALA A 185 -0.10 3.45 -4.93
C ALA A 185 0.19 3.84 -6.39
N GLY A 186 -0.70 4.59 -7.05
CA GLY A 186 -0.53 5.02 -8.44
C GLY A 186 -0.85 3.96 -9.49
N ASN A 187 -1.44 2.82 -9.11
CA ASN A 187 -1.89 1.84 -10.09
C ASN A 187 -3.19 2.28 -10.72
N GLU A 188 -3.26 2.33 -12.05
CA GLU A 188 -4.45 2.72 -12.79
C GLU A 188 -5.57 1.69 -12.62
N PHE A 189 -6.79 2.18 -12.41
CA PHE A 189 -8.03 1.41 -12.43
C PHE A 189 -8.68 1.53 -13.81
N THR A 190 -8.89 0.40 -14.46
CA THR A 190 -9.52 0.33 -15.79
C THR A 190 -10.99 -0.09 -15.73
N THR A 191 -11.54 -0.26 -14.54
CA THR A 191 -12.88 -0.79 -14.29
C THR A 191 -13.92 0.28 -13.95
N LEU A 192 -13.52 1.56 -13.89
CA LEU A 192 -14.32 2.68 -13.39
C LEU A 192 -14.87 3.59 -14.51
N GLN A 193 -15.16 3.05 -15.69
CA GLN A 193 -15.58 3.84 -16.85
C GLN A 193 -16.80 4.74 -16.55
N LYS A 194 -17.76 4.26 -15.77
CA LYS A 194 -18.96 5.03 -15.41
C LYS A 194 -18.62 6.26 -14.56
N VAL A 195 -17.73 6.11 -13.59
CA VAL A 195 -17.19 7.24 -12.79
C VAL A 195 -16.44 8.23 -13.67
N LEU A 196 -15.58 7.74 -14.59
CA LEU A 196 -14.82 8.60 -15.48
C LEU A 196 -15.72 9.36 -16.45
N ASN A 197 -16.84 8.77 -16.87
CA ASN A 197 -17.85 9.46 -17.69
C ASN A 197 -18.48 10.64 -16.94
N ASP A 198 -18.87 10.47 -15.67
CA ASP A 198 -19.39 11.57 -14.86
C ASP A 198 -18.34 12.67 -14.68
N VAL A 199 -17.09 12.30 -14.35
CA VAL A 199 -15.97 13.26 -14.22
C VAL A 199 -15.70 13.99 -15.53
N SER A 200 -15.96 13.39 -16.70
CA SER A 200 -15.79 14.04 -17.99
C SER A 200 -16.71 15.24 -18.19
N MET A 201 -17.86 15.26 -17.52
CA MET A 201 -18.83 16.35 -17.56
C MET A 201 -18.45 17.54 -16.66
N MET A 202 -17.53 17.35 -15.71
CA MET A 202 -17.05 18.43 -14.84
C MET A 202 -16.08 19.34 -15.63
N PRO A 203 -16.18 20.67 -15.49
CA PRO A 203 -15.30 21.60 -16.20
C PRO A 203 -13.89 21.66 -15.60
N GLY A 204 -12.91 22.03 -16.42
CA GLY A 204 -11.53 22.31 -15.98
C GLY A 204 -10.65 21.09 -15.75
N ASP A 205 -9.45 21.37 -15.26
CA ASP A 205 -8.39 20.41 -14.94
C ASP A 205 -8.19 20.31 -13.43
N PHE A 206 -8.26 19.10 -12.88
CA PHE A 206 -8.23 18.90 -11.44
C PHE A 206 -7.85 17.48 -11.05
N VAL A 207 -7.67 17.27 -9.75
CA VAL A 207 -7.55 15.97 -9.10
C VAL A 207 -8.62 15.84 -8.02
N LEU A 208 -9.40 14.77 -8.08
CA LEU A 208 -10.35 14.37 -7.04
C LEU A 208 -9.74 13.26 -6.20
N ASP A 209 -9.84 13.41 -4.89
CA ASP A 209 -9.40 12.40 -3.92
C ASP A 209 -10.61 11.86 -3.17
N GLY A 210 -10.79 10.55 -3.22
CA GLY A 210 -11.98 9.91 -2.69
C GLY A 210 -11.82 8.41 -2.46
N GLU A 211 -12.95 7.75 -2.23
CA GLU A 211 -13.06 6.32 -2.02
C GLU A 211 -14.07 5.74 -3.01
N ILE A 212 -13.73 4.65 -3.69
CA ILE A 212 -14.71 3.86 -4.45
C ILE A 212 -15.37 2.87 -3.51
N CYS A 213 -16.68 3.00 -3.36
CA CYS A 213 -17.52 2.12 -2.57
C CYS A 213 -18.50 1.35 -3.48
N MET A 214 -18.90 0.18 -3.03
CA MET A 214 -20.09 -0.53 -3.49
C MET A 214 -21.02 -0.70 -2.32
N MET A 215 -22.30 -0.68 -2.57
CA MET A 215 -23.32 -0.93 -1.53
C MET A 215 -23.86 -2.35 -1.69
N ASP A 216 -24.08 -3.04 -0.57
CA ASP A 216 -24.79 -4.30 -0.53
C ASP A 216 -26.32 -4.08 -0.67
N GLU A 217 -27.09 -5.16 -0.64
CA GLU A 217 -28.55 -5.12 -0.74
C GLU A 217 -29.24 -4.37 0.42
N ASN A 218 -28.54 -4.18 1.53
CA ASN A 218 -29.00 -3.47 2.72
C ASN A 218 -28.53 -2.00 2.76
N GLY A 219 -27.75 -1.57 1.76
CA GLY A 219 -27.19 -0.21 1.69
C GLY A 219 -25.92 -0.01 2.50
N ASN A 220 -25.26 -1.08 2.97
CA ASN A 220 -23.96 -1.01 3.64
C ASN A 220 -22.82 -1.09 2.62
N GLU A 221 -21.65 -0.60 3.00
CA GLU A 221 -20.44 -0.66 2.17
C GLU A 221 -19.94 -2.11 2.05
N ASP A 222 -19.87 -2.64 0.82
CA ASP A 222 -19.35 -3.97 0.52
C ASP A 222 -17.88 -3.90 0.05
N PHE A 223 -16.97 -3.83 1.02
CA PHE A 223 -15.53 -3.83 0.74
C PHE A 223 -15.06 -5.07 -0.03
N GLN A 224 -15.61 -6.24 0.25
CA GLN A 224 -15.22 -7.46 -0.45
C GLN A 224 -15.72 -7.47 -1.89
N GLY A 225 -16.91 -6.95 -2.12
CA GLY A 225 -17.48 -6.79 -3.45
C GLY A 225 -16.63 -5.88 -4.32
N ILE A 226 -16.27 -4.69 -3.83
CA ILE A 226 -15.42 -3.77 -4.60
C ILE A 226 -14.04 -4.36 -4.84
N MET A 227 -13.42 -5.02 -3.86
CA MET A 227 -12.10 -5.65 -4.02
C MET A 227 -12.08 -6.78 -5.05
N LYS A 228 -13.20 -7.52 -5.20
CA LYS A 228 -13.34 -8.56 -6.24
C LYS A 228 -13.46 -7.98 -7.64
N GLN A 229 -14.00 -6.78 -7.78
CA GLN A 229 -14.32 -6.19 -9.08
C GLN A 229 -13.27 -5.21 -9.58
N ILE A 230 -12.67 -4.40 -8.69
CA ILE A 230 -11.78 -3.28 -9.05
C ILE A 230 -10.54 -3.69 -9.85
N LYS A 231 -10.07 -4.94 -9.69
CA LYS A 231 -8.88 -5.49 -10.36
C LYS A 231 -9.18 -6.41 -11.55
N LYS A 232 -10.45 -6.62 -11.89
CA LYS A 232 -10.81 -7.45 -13.05
C LYS A 232 -10.32 -6.80 -14.33
N LYS A 233 -9.89 -7.64 -15.29
CA LYS A 233 -9.53 -7.17 -16.63
C LYS A 233 -10.77 -7.17 -17.53
N ASN A 234 -10.81 -6.25 -18.49
CA ASN A 234 -11.91 -6.14 -19.46
C ASN A 234 -13.30 -6.14 -18.80
N HIS A 235 -13.44 -5.37 -17.73
CA HIS A 235 -14.65 -5.31 -16.92
C HIS A 235 -14.93 -3.85 -16.53
N THR A 236 -16.19 -3.49 -16.52
CA THR A 236 -16.68 -2.22 -15.95
C THR A 236 -17.57 -2.54 -14.76
N ILE A 237 -17.35 -1.90 -13.64
CA ILE A 237 -18.17 -2.07 -12.44
C ILE A 237 -19.53 -1.43 -12.71
N ASP A 238 -20.62 -2.18 -12.43
CA ASP A 238 -21.96 -1.74 -12.78
C ASP A 238 -22.47 -0.59 -11.91
N ASN A 239 -22.17 -0.60 -10.63
CA ASN A 239 -22.69 0.36 -9.67
C ASN A 239 -21.62 0.88 -8.69
N PRO A 240 -20.53 1.51 -9.20
CA PRO A 240 -19.52 2.10 -8.34
C PRO A 240 -20.06 3.41 -7.78
N LYS A 241 -19.74 3.74 -6.52
CA LYS A 241 -19.93 5.06 -5.92
C LYS A 241 -18.56 5.65 -5.65
N PHE A 242 -18.23 6.76 -6.29
CA PHE A 242 -17.03 7.53 -5.98
C PHE A 242 -17.39 8.61 -4.97
N VAL A 243 -17.03 8.37 -3.72
CA VAL A 243 -17.30 9.28 -2.59
C VAL A 243 -16.09 10.17 -2.39
N ILE A 244 -16.22 11.44 -2.78
CA ILE A 244 -15.13 12.40 -2.90
C ILE A 244 -15.00 13.21 -1.60
N PHE A 245 -13.80 13.41 -1.12
CA PHE A 245 -13.54 14.13 0.12
C PHE A 245 -12.43 15.19 0.03
N ASP A 246 -11.75 15.34 -1.12
CA ASP A 246 -10.80 16.42 -1.36
C ASP A 246 -10.71 16.76 -2.86
N TYR A 247 -10.28 18.00 -3.13
CA TYR A 247 -10.14 18.56 -4.47
C TYR A 247 -8.84 19.37 -4.57
N LEU A 248 -8.10 19.18 -5.65
CA LEU A 248 -6.81 19.82 -5.86
C LEU A 248 -6.66 20.23 -7.33
N SER A 249 -5.95 21.30 -7.60
CA SER A 249 -5.42 21.54 -8.94
C SER A 249 -4.35 20.52 -9.29
N LEU A 250 -4.08 20.31 -10.59
CA LEU A 250 -3.00 19.42 -11.06
C LEU A 250 -1.66 19.80 -10.43
N LYS A 251 -1.35 21.09 -10.39
CA LYS A 251 -0.11 21.63 -9.84
C LYS A 251 0.07 21.34 -8.36
N GLU A 252 -0.99 21.46 -7.57
CA GLU A 252 -0.95 21.17 -6.13
C GLU A 252 -0.73 19.69 -5.86
N PHE A 253 -1.42 18.83 -6.61
CA PHE A 253 -1.24 17.38 -6.51
C PHE A 253 0.17 16.97 -6.91
N ASP A 254 0.69 17.46 -8.04
CA ASP A 254 2.03 17.16 -8.54
C ASP A 254 3.13 17.66 -7.58
N ASN A 255 2.93 18.82 -6.94
CA ASN A 255 3.80 19.37 -5.91
C ASN A 255 3.58 18.71 -4.52
N LYS A 256 2.53 17.88 -4.37
CA LYS A 256 2.19 17.18 -3.12
C LYS A 256 1.86 18.14 -1.96
N THR A 257 1.48 19.34 -2.26
CA THR A 257 1.14 20.39 -1.29
C THR A 257 0.19 21.42 -1.89
N SER A 258 -0.74 21.90 -1.06
CA SER A 258 -1.59 23.05 -1.35
C SER A 258 -1.50 24.03 -0.19
N GLN A 259 -1.55 25.33 -0.50
CA GLN A 259 -1.71 26.37 0.52
C GLN A 259 -3.19 26.62 0.84
N MET A 260 -4.09 26.24 -0.06
CA MET A 260 -5.54 26.33 0.15
C MET A 260 -5.94 25.41 1.30
N ILE A 261 -6.60 25.95 2.32
CA ILE A 261 -7.06 25.19 3.48
C ILE A 261 -8.22 24.24 3.12
N LEU A 262 -8.47 23.23 3.94
CA LEU A 262 -9.47 22.20 3.64
C LEU A 262 -10.86 22.77 3.36
N SER A 263 -11.33 23.72 4.17
CA SER A 263 -12.66 24.33 4.01
C SER A 263 -12.83 25.03 2.67
N GLU A 264 -11.78 25.67 2.16
CA GLU A 264 -11.77 26.32 0.84
C GLU A 264 -11.86 25.27 -0.27
N ARG A 265 -11.04 24.20 -0.21
CA ARG A 265 -11.09 23.09 -1.18
C ARG A 265 -12.45 22.38 -1.19
N LEU A 266 -13.07 22.21 0.00
CA LEU A 266 -14.42 21.65 0.10
C LEU A 266 -15.50 22.58 -0.48
N ASN A 267 -15.32 23.88 -0.40
CA ASN A 267 -16.24 24.83 -1.01
C ASN A 267 -16.14 24.81 -2.54
N GLU A 268 -14.94 24.72 -3.11
CA GLU A 268 -14.76 24.52 -4.55
C GLU A 268 -15.44 23.22 -5.00
N LEU A 269 -15.18 22.12 -4.28
CA LEU A 269 -15.79 20.83 -4.59
C LEU A 269 -17.33 20.84 -4.52
N LYS A 270 -17.93 21.58 -3.57
CA LYS A 270 -19.39 21.78 -3.50
C LYS A 270 -19.92 22.60 -4.68
N GLY A 271 -19.12 23.50 -5.24
CA GLY A 271 -19.46 24.22 -6.46
C GLY A 271 -19.58 23.30 -7.68
N GLU A 272 -18.71 22.30 -7.77
CA GLU A 272 -18.68 21.33 -8.86
C GLU A 272 -19.72 20.22 -8.71
N ILE A 273 -20.08 19.82 -7.47
CA ILE A 273 -21.08 18.79 -7.15
C ILE A 273 -22.07 19.40 -6.15
N PRO A 274 -23.10 20.14 -6.66
CA PRO A 274 -23.96 20.96 -5.81
C PRO A 274 -24.83 20.17 -4.83
N HIS A 275 -25.22 18.93 -5.20
CA HIS A 275 -26.07 18.07 -4.37
C HIS A 275 -25.91 16.59 -4.76
N ASP A 276 -26.30 15.69 -3.87
CA ASP A 276 -26.36 14.27 -4.17
C ASP A 276 -27.32 13.98 -5.33
N GLY A 277 -26.90 13.07 -6.23
CA GLY A 277 -27.66 12.72 -7.43
C GLY A 277 -27.53 13.70 -8.58
N TYR A 278 -26.68 14.73 -8.47
CA TYR A 278 -26.32 15.58 -9.63
C TYR A 278 -25.55 14.79 -10.68
N TYR A 279 -24.67 13.91 -10.22
CA TYR A 279 -24.04 12.85 -11.01
C TYR A 279 -24.48 11.47 -10.51
N ASP A 280 -24.55 10.49 -11.39
CA ASP A 280 -25.01 9.15 -11.05
C ASP A 280 -24.03 8.40 -10.13
N TYR A 281 -22.72 8.60 -10.33
CA TYR A 281 -21.66 7.84 -9.70
C TYR A 281 -20.73 8.66 -8.80
N LEU A 282 -20.94 9.99 -8.71
CA LEU A 282 -20.16 10.88 -7.84
C LEU A 282 -21.01 11.34 -6.66
N THR A 283 -20.41 11.37 -5.48
CA THR A 283 -21.05 11.85 -4.24
C THR A 283 -20.01 12.55 -3.38
N LEU A 284 -20.38 13.64 -2.72
CA LEU A 284 -19.53 14.28 -1.72
C LEU A 284 -19.61 13.56 -0.39
N LEU A 285 -18.45 13.35 0.25
CA LEU A 285 -18.42 12.93 1.64
C LEU A 285 -18.77 14.12 2.54
N PRO A 286 -19.85 14.04 3.34
CA PRO A 286 -20.13 15.05 4.35
C PRO A 286 -18.98 15.14 5.35
N GLN A 287 -18.47 16.35 5.58
CA GLN A 287 -17.46 16.66 6.55
C GLN A 287 -17.96 17.81 7.42
N GLN A 288 -17.95 17.62 8.74
CA GLN A 288 -18.46 18.61 9.70
C GLN A 288 -17.38 19.04 10.67
N LEU A 289 -17.46 20.30 11.12
CA LEU A 289 -16.58 20.83 12.14
C LEU A 289 -16.82 20.09 13.46
N VAL A 290 -15.74 19.80 14.18
CA VAL A 290 -15.72 19.17 15.50
C VAL A 290 -15.00 20.10 16.45
N ASN A 291 -15.64 20.41 17.57
CA ASN A 291 -15.19 21.47 18.50
C ASN A 291 -14.60 20.89 19.80
N SER A 292 -14.72 19.58 20.02
CA SER A 292 -14.17 18.95 21.23
C SER A 292 -13.83 17.49 21.02
N GLU A 293 -13.02 16.93 21.93
CA GLU A 293 -12.73 15.50 21.95
C GLU A 293 -13.98 14.67 22.27
N GLU A 294 -14.87 15.18 23.13
CA GLU A 294 -16.12 14.53 23.48
C GLU A 294 -16.99 14.33 22.25
N GLU A 295 -17.17 15.38 21.44
CA GLU A 295 -17.93 15.32 20.18
C GLU A 295 -17.34 14.28 19.21
N LEU A 296 -16.01 14.23 19.07
CA LEU A 296 -15.33 13.22 18.27
C LEU A 296 -15.57 11.79 18.78
N LEU A 297 -15.53 11.60 20.09
CA LEU A 297 -15.79 10.29 20.71
C LEU A 297 -17.24 9.84 20.51
N GLU A 298 -18.21 10.75 20.62
CA GLU A 298 -19.61 10.50 20.33
C GLU A 298 -19.80 10.08 18.87
N MET A 299 -19.23 10.82 17.92
CA MET A 299 -19.26 10.45 16.49
C MET A 299 -18.61 9.09 16.22
N THR A 300 -17.55 8.75 16.94
CA THR A 300 -16.86 7.46 16.79
C THR A 300 -17.73 6.31 17.33
N ALA A 301 -18.45 6.53 18.43
CA ALA A 301 -19.39 5.57 18.99
C ALA A 301 -20.63 5.39 18.09
N GLU A 302 -21.13 6.48 17.51
CA GLU A 302 -22.22 6.43 16.53
C GLU A 302 -21.82 5.66 15.27
N ALA A 303 -20.61 5.92 14.76
CA ALA A 303 -20.07 5.18 13.62
C ALA A 303 -20.00 3.67 13.87
N GLU A 304 -19.61 3.25 15.08
CA GLU A 304 -19.61 1.84 15.48
C GLU A 304 -21.03 1.26 15.51
N THR A 305 -21.97 2.00 16.11
CA THR A 305 -23.37 1.57 16.21
C THR A 305 -24.00 1.36 14.83
N ASN A 306 -23.62 2.20 13.85
CA ASN A 306 -24.08 2.13 12.47
C ASN A 306 -23.26 1.16 11.60
N GLY A 307 -22.29 0.43 12.16
CA GLY A 307 -21.47 -0.53 11.43
C GLY A 307 -20.41 0.11 10.49
N TYR A 308 -20.08 1.40 10.69
CA TYR A 308 -19.06 2.08 9.89
C TYR A 308 -17.63 1.76 10.38
N GLU A 309 -16.64 1.89 9.51
CA GLU A 309 -15.23 1.59 9.83
C GLU A 309 -14.64 2.52 10.92
N GLY A 310 -15.28 3.65 11.19
CA GLY A 310 -14.88 4.65 12.16
C GLY A 310 -15.01 6.08 11.62
N VAL A 311 -14.17 6.98 12.13
CA VAL A 311 -14.16 8.40 11.80
C VAL A 311 -12.81 8.82 11.26
N MET A 312 -12.80 9.68 10.24
CA MET A 312 -11.61 10.42 9.78
C MET A 312 -11.68 11.84 10.29
N LEU A 313 -10.59 12.33 10.85
CA LEU A 313 -10.46 13.70 11.34
C LEU A 313 -9.40 14.44 10.53
N ARG A 314 -9.74 15.59 9.97
CA ARG A 314 -8.89 16.42 9.11
C ARG A 314 -8.75 17.82 9.69
N LYS A 315 -7.51 18.26 9.88
CA LYS A 315 -7.21 19.63 10.28
C LYS A 315 -7.48 20.59 9.12
N ASN A 316 -8.04 21.76 9.40
CA ASN A 316 -8.31 22.79 8.39
C ASN A 316 -7.03 23.52 7.96
N VAL A 317 -6.18 22.82 7.26
CA VAL A 317 -4.89 23.33 6.73
C VAL A 317 -4.70 22.93 5.27
N GLY A 318 -3.63 23.37 4.67
CA GLY A 318 -3.23 23.01 3.31
C GLY A 318 -3.02 21.50 3.15
N TYR A 319 -3.10 21.02 1.91
CA TYR A 319 -2.89 19.60 1.58
C TYR A 319 -1.42 19.20 1.74
N GLU A 320 -1.19 18.00 2.25
CA GLU A 320 0.12 17.35 2.33
C GLU A 320 0.06 15.93 1.73
N GLY A 321 0.69 15.71 0.59
CA GLY A 321 0.80 14.40 -0.08
C GLY A 321 1.75 13.44 0.65
N LYS A 322 1.56 13.25 1.95
CA LYS A 322 2.36 12.36 2.81
C LYS A 322 1.55 11.89 4.02
N ARG A 323 2.14 11.01 4.82
CA ARG A 323 1.58 10.74 6.15
C ARG A 323 1.82 11.93 7.07
N SER A 324 0.74 12.44 7.66
CA SER A 324 0.80 13.58 8.56
C SER A 324 -0.12 13.41 9.77
N LYS A 325 0.06 14.28 10.78
CA LYS A 325 -0.83 14.40 11.92
C LYS A 325 -2.03 15.32 11.65
N ASN A 326 -2.05 15.98 10.50
CA ASN A 326 -3.17 16.81 10.03
C ASN A 326 -4.32 15.96 9.45
N LEU A 327 -4.10 14.67 9.28
CA LEU A 327 -5.11 13.68 8.87
C LEU A 327 -5.02 12.48 9.83
N LEU A 328 -6.07 12.26 10.59
CA LEU A 328 -6.13 11.22 11.61
C LEU A 328 -7.25 10.24 11.32
N LYS A 329 -7.09 9.00 11.77
CA LYS A 329 -8.12 7.97 11.72
C LYS A 329 -8.46 7.51 13.13
N CYS A 330 -9.72 7.62 13.48
CA CYS A 330 -10.32 7.16 14.72
C CYS A 330 -11.04 5.85 14.42
N LYS A 331 -10.55 4.74 14.98
CA LYS A 331 -11.14 3.42 14.86
C LYS A 331 -11.25 2.82 16.23
N LYS A 332 -12.35 2.17 16.54
CA LYS A 332 -12.43 1.30 17.70
C LYS A 332 -11.92 -0.08 17.31
N PHE A 333 -11.27 -0.72 18.26
CA PHE A 333 -10.80 -2.09 18.13
C PHE A 333 -11.42 -2.90 19.24
N HIS A 334 -11.75 -4.15 18.94
CA HIS A 334 -12.20 -5.13 19.92
C HIS A 334 -11.02 -5.95 20.39
N ASP A 335 -11.00 -6.27 21.67
CA ASP A 335 -10.03 -7.20 22.25
C ASP A 335 -10.78 -8.44 22.73
N ALA A 336 -10.25 -9.62 22.39
CA ALA A 336 -10.76 -10.88 22.89
C ALA A 336 -9.62 -11.84 23.21
N GLU A 337 -9.86 -12.74 24.16
CA GLU A 337 -8.88 -13.73 24.57
C GLU A 337 -9.14 -15.05 23.82
N TYR A 338 -8.07 -15.69 23.36
CA TYR A 338 -8.11 -16.93 22.61
C TYR A 338 -7.01 -17.89 23.06
N LYS A 339 -7.24 -19.19 22.91
CA LYS A 339 -6.17 -20.19 23.00
C LYS A 339 -5.52 -20.38 21.63
N VAL A 340 -4.21 -20.47 21.61
CA VAL A 340 -3.44 -20.79 20.41
C VAL A 340 -3.61 -22.28 20.12
N VAL A 341 -4.18 -22.61 18.96
CA VAL A 341 -4.46 -23.99 18.53
C VAL A 341 -3.51 -24.47 17.42
N GLY A 342 -2.76 -23.57 16.81
CA GLY A 342 -1.79 -23.88 15.77
C GLY A 342 -0.69 -22.86 15.68
N ALA A 343 0.44 -23.22 15.08
CA ALA A 343 1.56 -22.34 14.79
C ALA A 343 2.21 -22.76 13.47
N THR A 344 2.61 -21.80 12.65
CA THR A 344 3.19 -22.05 11.32
C THR A 344 4.42 -21.18 11.14
N ASN A 345 5.51 -21.78 10.67
CA ASN A 345 6.71 -21.05 10.25
C ASN A 345 6.57 -20.59 8.80
N GLY A 346 7.30 -19.53 8.50
CA GLY A 346 7.43 -18.99 7.15
C GLY A 346 8.65 -18.08 7.04
N ASP A 347 8.99 -17.73 5.83
CA ASP A 347 10.12 -16.88 5.54
C ASP A 347 9.77 -15.42 5.83
N ILE A 348 10.43 -14.83 6.82
CA ILE A 348 10.23 -13.46 7.26
C ILE A 348 11.51 -12.67 7.02
N ARG A 349 11.36 -11.51 6.42
CA ARG A 349 12.44 -10.54 6.25
C ARG A 349 12.67 -9.78 7.55
N ILE A 350 13.90 -9.76 7.99
CA ILE A 350 14.32 -9.12 9.22
C ILE A 350 15.55 -8.25 9.00
N ILE A 351 15.84 -7.42 9.99
CA ILE A 351 17.10 -6.68 10.06
C ILE A 351 17.87 -7.21 11.26
N GLU A 352 19.01 -7.83 11.01
CA GLU A 352 19.94 -8.31 12.03
C GLU A 352 21.33 -7.77 11.74
N ASP A 353 21.98 -7.17 12.74
CA ASP A 353 23.31 -6.51 12.62
C ASP A 353 23.40 -5.54 11.44
N GLY A 354 22.29 -4.80 11.23
CA GLY A 354 22.25 -3.85 10.15
C GLY A 354 22.08 -4.43 8.75
N LYS A 355 21.93 -5.72 8.55
CA LYS A 355 21.74 -6.38 7.24
C LYS A 355 20.33 -6.96 7.14
N GLU A 356 19.73 -6.86 5.97
CA GLU A 356 18.47 -7.56 5.67
C GLU A 356 18.79 -9.05 5.47
N LYS A 357 18.04 -9.89 6.20
CA LYS A 357 18.12 -11.33 6.09
C LYS A 357 16.72 -11.91 6.00
N THR A 358 16.58 -12.98 5.28
CA THR A 358 15.37 -13.80 5.31
C THR A 358 15.62 -14.99 6.23
N ILE A 359 14.77 -15.16 7.22
CA ILE A 359 14.84 -16.30 8.15
C ILE A 359 13.52 -17.03 8.18
N ASN A 360 13.59 -18.35 8.34
CA ASN A 360 12.44 -19.18 8.60
C ASN A 360 12.15 -19.18 10.11
N CYS A 361 11.05 -18.56 10.51
CA CYS A 361 10.64 -18.45 11.90
C CYS A 361 9.11 -18.39 12.01
N LEU A 362 8.55 -18.26 13.22
CA LEU A 362 7.09 -18.15 13.38
C LEU A 362 6.54 -17.03 12.53
N SER A 363 5.71 -17.36 11.54
CA SER A 363 5.01 -16.39 10.69
C SER A 363 3.60 -16.09 11.22
N MET A 364 2.91 -17.09 11.72
CA MET A 364 1.51 -17.01 12.07
C MET A 364 1.16 -18.04 13.16
N ILE A 365 0.26 -17.69 14.05
CA ILE A 365 -0.46 -18.64 14.91
C ILE A 365 -1.90 -18.78 14.42
N THR A 366 -2.55 -19.85 14.85
CA THR A 366 -3.96 -20.12 14.59
C THR A 366 -4.75 -20.10 15.89
N ILE A 367 -5.89 -19.43 15.88
CA ILE A 367 -6.88 -19.39 16.96
C ILE A 367 -8.21 -19.97 16.46
N ASN A 368 -9.08 -20.37 17.37
CA ASN A 368 -10.46 -20.75 17.03
C ASN A 368 -11.39 -19.57 17.37
N HIS A 369 -12.03 -19.01 16.34
CA HIS A 369 -13.01 -17.95 16.50
C HIS A 369 -14.37 -18.43 15.97
N LYS A 370 -15.35 -18.60 16.87
CA LYS A 370 -16.70 -19.07 16.54
C LYS A 370 -16.74 -20.33 15.66
N GLY A 371 -15.86 -21.29 15.98
CA GLY A 371 -15.78 -22.57 15.27
C GLY A 371 -14.85 -22.55 14.03
N THR A 372 -14.34 -21.41 13.61
CA THR A 372 -13.46 -21.28 12.47
C THR A 372 -12.01 -21.03 12.91
N GLN A 373 -11.06 -21.64 12.21
CA GLN A 373 -9.63 -21.38 12.41
C GLN A 373 -9.22 -20.07 11.74
N VAL A 374 -8.72 -19.11 12.55
CA VAL A 374 -8.28 -17.79 12.08
C VAL A 374 -6.78 -17.64 12.33
N GLY A 375 -6.04 -17.23 11.30
CA GLY A 375 -4.61 -16.96 11.38
C GLY A 375 -4.32 -15.56 11.93
N VAL A 376 -3.38 -15.45 12.88
CA VAL A 376 -2.89 -14.16 13.43
C VAL A 376 -1.39 -14.11 13.26
N GLY A 377 -0.93 -13.25 12.35
CA GLY A 377 0.50 -13.09 12.01
C GLY A 377 1.17 -11.85 12.61
N SER A 378 0.41 -10.91 13.16
CA SER A 378 0.92 -9.64 13.67
C SER A 378 0.96 -9.60 15.20
N GLY A 379 1.89 -8.79 15.76
CA GLY A 379 1.99 -8.54 17.21
C GLY A 379 3.16 -9.25 17.89
N PHE A 380 3.87 -10.14 17.22
CA PHE A 380 5.10 -10.75 17.75
C PHE A 380 6.30 -9.82 17.53
N ASN A 381 7.16 -9.71 18.55
CA ASN A 381 8.51 -9.20 18.34
C ASN A 381 9.42 -10.28 17.71
N PHE A 382 10.64 -9.86 17.37
CA PHE A 382 11.55 -10.75 16.64
C PHE A 382 12.04 -11.92 17.49
N ASP A 383 12.33 -11.71 18.75
CA ASP A 383 12.81 -12.78 19.66
C ASP A 383 11.72 -13.82 19.89
N GLN A 384 10.48 -13.37 20.06
CA GLN A 384 9.31 -14.28 20.10
C GLN A 384 9.16 -15.11 18.84
N ARG A 385 9.34 -14.49 17.64
CA ARG A 385 9.28 -15.23 16.38
C ARG A 385 10.36 -16.29 16.25
N LYS A 386 11.59 -15.97 16.69
CA LYS A 386 12.70 -16.95 16.73
C LYS A 386 12.45 -18.06 17.75
N GLU A 387 12.03 -17.70 18.95
CA GLU A 387 11.81 -18.64 20.05
C GLU A 387 10.69 -19.62 19.72
N PHE A 388 9.51 -19.09 19.37
CA PHE A 388 8.34 -19.93 19.06
C PHE A 388 8.48 -20.64 17.72
N GLY A 389 9.24 -20.10 16.79
CA GLY A 389 9.54 -20.76 15.52
C GLY A 389 10.48 -21.95 15.65
N LYS A 390 11.36 -21.95 16.67
CA LYS A 390 12.21 -23.11 17.01
C LYS A 390 11.45 -24.20 17.73
N ASP A 391 10.48 -23.81 18.55
CA ASP A 391 9.71 -24.71 19.37
C ASP A 391 8.27 -24.20 19.54
N HIS A 392 7.37 -24.70 18.69
CA HIS A 392 5.96 -24.34 18.73
C HIS A 392 5.26 -24.69 20.04
N SER A 393 5.76 -25.68 20.81
CA SER A 393 5.16 -26.09 22.09
C SER A 393 5.13 -24.95 23.11
N LYS A 394 6.02 -23.98 22.96
CA LYS A 394 6.09 -22.79 23.83
C LYS A 394 4.96 -21.81 23.65
N ILE A 395 4.26 -21.84 22.52
CA ILE A 395 3.12 -20.94 22.24
C ILE A 395 1.80 -21.70 22.14
N LEU A 396 1.82 -22.96 21.73
CA LEU A 396 0.62 -23.80 21.63
C LEU A 396 -0.06 -23.96 23.00
N GLY A 397 -1.38 -23.78 23.04
CA GLY A 397 -2.19 -23.86 24.24
C GLY A 397 -2.14 -22.64 25.17
N LYS A 398 -1.23 -21.68 24.93
CA LYS A 398 -1.24 -20.41 25.66
C LYS A 398 -2.47 -19.58 25.35
N THR A 399 -2.92 -18.84 26.35
CA THR A 399 -3.95 -17.80 26.19
C THR A 399 -3.29 -16.51 25.71
N ILE A 400 -3.90 -15.86 24.73
CA ILE A 400 -3.45 -14.59 24.18
C ILE A 400 -4.60 -13.59 24.07
N THR A 401 -4.31 -12.30 24.21
CA THR A 401 -5.24 -11.23 23.81
C THR A 401 -4.99 -10.88 22.35
N VAL A 402 -6.02 -11.02 21.52
CA VAL A 402 -6.03 -10.56 20.13
C VAL A 402 -6.90 -9.31 20.01
N GLN A 403 -6.29 -8.23 19.54
CA GLN A 403 -7.02 -7.05 19.12
C GLN A 403 -7.38 -7.19 17.65
N TYR A 404 -8.62 -6.90 17.30
CA TYR A 404 -9.08 -6.93 15.91
C TYR A 404 -10.05 -5.77 15.64
N PHE A 405 -10.20 -5.42 14.36
CA PHE A 405 -11.05 -4.30 13.98
C PHE A 405 -12.53 -4.71 14.01
N GLU A 406 -12.88 -5.78 13.34
CA GLU A 406 -14.24 -6.31 13.29
C GLU A 406 -14.25 -7.81 12.96
N GLU A 407 -15.37 -8.44 13.19
CA GLU A 407 -15.65 -9.77 12.65
C GLU A 407 -16.08 -9.67 11.19
N SER A 408 -15.60 -10.60 10.38
CA SER A 408 -16.00 -10.72 8.97
C SER A 408 -16.37 -12.16 8.66
N LYS A 409 -17.00 -12.39 7.53
CA LYS A 409 -17.19 -13.74 6.97
C LYS A 409 -16.37 -13.89 5.71
N ASN A 410 -15.75 -15.06 5.54
CA ASN A 410 -15.06 -15.41 4.29
C ASN A 410 -16.08 -15.78 3.21
N GLN A 411 -15.60 -16.12 2.02
CA GLN A 411 -16.45 -16.48 0.88
C GLN A 411 -17.31 -17.74 1.12
N SER A 412 -16.91 -18.59 2.08
CA SER A 412 -17.64 -19.80 2.50
C SER A 412 -18.64 -19.53 3.64
N GLY A 413 -18.78 -18.26 4.07
CA GLY A 413 -19.66 -17.87 5.17
C GLY A 413 -19.09 -18.12 6.57
N GLU A 414 -17.82 -18.55 6.68
CA GLU A 414 -17.13 -18.81 7.94
C GLU A 414 -16.63 -17.51 8.57
N TYR A 415 -16.68 -17.43 9.90
CA TYR A 415 -16.22 -16.26 10.63
C TYR A 415 -14.69 -16.05 10.50
N SER A 416 -14.28 -14.82 10.43
CA SER A 416 -12.89 -14.37 10.43
C SER A 416 -12.74 -13.06 11.21
N LEU A 417 -11.51 -12.63 11.44
CA LEU A 417 -11.19 -11.35 12.09
C LEU A 417 -10.45 -10.43 11.11
N ARG A 418 -10.86 -9.16 11.03
CA ARG A 418 -10.13 -8.16 10.24
C ARG A 418 -9.00 -7.56 11.05
N PHE A 419 -7.80 -7.56 10.47
CA PHE A 419 -6.56 -6.99 11.04
C PHE A 419 -6.23 -7.50 12.46
N PRO A 420 -6.26 -8.83 12.72
CA PRO A 420 -5.97 -9.35 14.03
C PRO A 420 -4.50 -9.15 14.41
N VAL A 421 -4.26 -8.67 15.63
CA VAL A 421 -2.93 -8.38 16.18
C VAL A 421 -2.86 -8.89 17.61
N ILE A 422 -1.81 -9.65 17.94
CA ILE A 422 -1.55 -10.09 19.31
C ILE A 422 -1.10 -8.90 20.16
N LYS A 423 -1.76 -8.69 21.29
CA LYS A 423 -1.43 -7.64 22.25
C LYS A 423 -0.72 -8.17 23.48
N HIS A 424 -1.13 -9.33 23.91
CA HIS A 424 -0.55 -9.94 25.12
C HIS A 424 -0.51 -11.48 24.97
N ILE A 425 0.52 -12.09 25.54
CA ILE A 425 0.68 -13.55 25.67
C ILE A 425 0.76 -13.84 27.17
N PHE A 426 -0.16 -14.62 27.68
CA PHE A 426 -0.19 -14.97 29.10
C PHE A 426 0.72 -16.17 29.37
N GLU A 427 1.70 -15.98 30.24
CA GLU A 427 2.66 -17.03 30.64
C GLU A 427 2.00 -18.13 31.49
N ASN A 428 1.08 -17.76 32.38
CA ASN A 428 0.33 -18.67 33.22
C ASN A 428 -1.10 -18.80 32.66
N GLY A 429 -1.53 -20.05 32.44
CA GLY A 429 -2.83 -20.33 31.82
C GLY A 429 -3.97 -19.56 32.48
N ARG A 430 -4.68 -18.78 31.68
CA ARG A 430 -5.93 -18.09 32.04
C ARG A 430 -7.08 -18.90 31.43
N ASN A 431 -8.11 -19.20 32.20
CA ASN A 431 -9.29 -19.85 31.65
C ASN A 431 -10.06 -18.86 30.76
N VAL A 432 -10.22 -19.20 29.48
CA VAL A 432 -10.96 -18.46 28.47
C VAL A 432 -12.24 -19.22 28.15
#